data_3defa5f886ceafb96aa781b55d9af44b
#
_entry.id   3defa5f886ceafb96aa781b55d9af44b
#
_cell.length_a   1.000
_cell.length_b   1.000
_cell.length_c   1.000
_cell.angle_alpha   90.00
_cell.angle_beta   90.00
_cell.angle_gamma   90.00
#
_symmetry.space_group_name_H-M   'P 1'
#
loop_
_entity.id
_entity.type
_entity.pdbx_description
1 polymer ?
#
loop_
_entity_poly.entity_id
_entity_poly.type
_entity_poly.pdbx_seq_one_letter_code
_entity_poly.pdbx_strand_id
1 'polypeptide(L)'
;VNGVSTLAEEKNPYVSYDKENPTEYVAMEGVVFNLKDYSLDVIAYDEEVYVPFAIASELFFEPMGLTFAYNGKDFYYVSADGFAKANSDSLSTYAEEFYSGPLHQKGKSSDYAEFNYNVLCFNIDYFYGFRDKGYCPIDTYLEENERLLRSSLKSRNNAIYQDAINTLFYGVLGDGHTGVYDYSSVFGNGFNEVSSSSFSDRYVEISQSGKELETLRERKLGKNPESLSFYDKTAIIRFDSFVSSYKNFTSNTIRNYVESDSFAMFYSAFRQIRSYGNIENVVIDLSLNGGGAVDALIGILGFLTNSVSINLYDPLSEAKTSLYYAVDTNLDGEVNSSDLMSSYRFFLLTSTYSFSCANLFSSICKEGKLATIIGEKSGGGACVVHSSVTADGMPFQMSGLSRLSVKGNDGSFLDIDDGVSPDYAFSRKSFYDERTLAAFVESK
;
A
#
# COMPACT_ATOMS: atom_id res chain seq x y z
N VAL A 1 7.57 1.18 14.08
CA VAL A 1 8.18 2.49 13.81
C VAL A 1 9.38 2.36 12.87
N ASN A 2 10.09 1.24 12.90
CA ASN A 2 11.33 1.08 12.12
C ASN A 2 11.15 0.93 10.60
N GLY A 3 9.96 0.63 10.11
CA GLY A 3 9.73 0.40 8.67
C GLY A 3 9.66 1.66 7.80
N VAL A 4 9.38 2.83 8.37
CA VAL A 4 9.19 4.07 7.61
C VAL A 4 10.40 4.99 7.65
N SER A 5 11.21 4.93 8.72
CA SER A 5 12.40 5.78 8.85
C SER A 5 13.53 5.50 7.85
N THR A 6 13.48 4.34 7.19
CA THR A 6 14.47 3.95 6.16
C THR A 6 14.01 4.21 4.73
N LEU A 7 12.79 4.75 4.53
CA LEU A 7 12.17 4.80 3.20
C LEU A 7 12.78 5.83 2.25
N ALA A 8 13.33 6.93 2.73
CA ALA A 8 13.70 8.02 1.83
C ALA A 8 15.21 8.27 1.69
N GLU A 9 15.98 8.30 2.78
CA GLU A 9 17.36 8.80 2.73
C GLU A 9 18.39 7.89 2.08
N GLU A 10 18.28 6.57 2.27
CA GLU A 10 19.31 5.64 1.73
C GLU A 10 19.10 5.28 0.27
N LYS A 11 17.92 5.54 -0.28
CA LYS A 11 17.51 5.04 -1.60
C LYS A 11 17.33 6.12 -2.67
N ASN A 12 17.03 7.36 -2.27
CA ASN A 12 16.74 8.46 -3.19
C ASN A 12 17.60 9.69 -2.89
N PRO A 13 18.68 9.95 -3.64
CA PRO A 13 19.64 11.01 -3.36
C PRO A 13 19.07 12.44 -3.46
N TYR A 14 17.91 12.59 -4.06
CA TYR A 14 17.18 13.86 -4.17
C TYR A 14 16.20 14.12 -3.01
N VAL A 15 16.05 13.17 -2.09
CA VAL A 15 15.21 13.31 -0.87
C VAL A 15 16.11 13.34 0.35
N SER A 16 15.88 14.28 1.25
CA SER A 16 16.54 14.37 2.54
C SER A 16 15.53 14.72 3.64
N TYR A 17 15.88 14.47 4.90
CA TYR A 17 15.07 15.01 6.00
C TYR A 17 15.12 16.54 5.98
N ASP A 18 13.95 17.15 6.23
CA ASP A 18 13.84 18.58 6.36
C ASP A 18 14.58 19.04 7.64
N LYS A 19 15.60 19.87 7.49
CA LYS A 19 16.42 20.36 8.62
C LYS A 19 15.70 21.43 9.45
N GLU A 20 14.71 22.09 8.88
CA GLU A 20 13.94 23.13 9.55
C GLU A 20 12.76 22.53 10.34
N ASN A 21 12.26 21.38 9.91
CA ASN A 21 11.16 20.65 10.54
C ASN A 21 11.63 19.28 11.01
N PRO A 22 12.09 19.15 12.26
CA PRO A 22 12.56 17.89 12.78
C PRO A 22 11.43 16.87 12.93
N THR A 23 11.77 15.58 12.85
CA THR A 23 10.82 14.49 13.11
C THR A 23 10.15 14.66 14.49
N GLU A 24 8.83 14.65 14.48
CA GLU A 24 8.01 14.65 15.70
C GLU A 24 7.59 13.23 16.02
N TYR A 25 7.78 12.81 17.25
CA TYR A 25 7.37 11.50 17.73
C TYR A 25 6.70 11.61 19.11
N VAL A 26 5.47 11.12 19.20
CA VAL A 26 4.73 10.97 20.44
C VAL A 26 4.58 9.48 20.71
N ALA A 27 5.35 8.97 21.67
CA ALA A 27 5.28 7.58 22.12
C ALA A 27 4.20 7.43 23.18
N MET A 28 3.55 6.26 23.16
CA MET A 28 2.70 5.77 24.24
C MET A 28 3.45 4.70 25.05
N GLU A 29 2.79 4.11 26.04
CA GLU A 29 3.35 3.00 26.80
C GLU A 29 3.61 1.78 25.91
N GLY A 30 4.54 0.93 26.33
CA GLY A 30 4.93 -0.26 25.59
C GLY A 30 3.76 -1.25 25.42
N VAL A 31 3.71 -1.91 24.28
CA VAL A 31 2.71 -2.94 23.95
C VAL A 31 3.08 -4.26 24.64
N VAL A 32 2.11 -4.90 25.27
CA VAL A 32 2.23 -6.24 25.84
C VAL A 32 1.52 -7.24 24.93
N PHE A 33 2.27 -8.21 24.41
CA PHE A 33 1.72 -9.32 23.64
C PHE A 33 1.32 -10.46 24.58
N ASN A 34 0.01 -10.69 24.75
CA ASN A 34 -0.52 -11.74 25.61
C ASN A 34 -0.70 -13.05 24.84
N LEU A 35 0.37 -13.81 24.67
CA LEU A 35 0.36 -15.06 23.88
C LEU A 35 -0.57 -16.12 24.46
N LYS A 36 -0.82 -16.10 25.76
CA LYS A 36 -1.68 -17.07 26.46
C LYS A 36 -3.11 -17.01 25.98
N ASP A 37 -3.63 -15.83 25.61
CA ASP A 37 -5.00 -15.66 25.10
C ASP A 37 -5.22 -16.39 23.78
N TYR A 38 -4.14 -16.71 23.08
CA TYR A 38 -4.13 -17.46 21.79
C TYR A 38 -3.65 -18.89 21.96
N SER A 39 -3.45 -19.38 23.18
CA SER A 39 -2.84 -20.71 23.43
C SER A 39 -1.48 -20.89 22.73
N LEU A 40 -0.69 -19.81 22.68
CA LEU A 40 0.65 -19.75 22.08
C LEU A 40 1.68 -19.66 23.19
N ASP A 41 1.89 -20.78 23.90
CA ASP A 41 2.72 -20.80 25.10
C ASP A 41 4.21 -20.65 24.81
N VAL A 42 4.88 -19.87 25.62
CA VAL A 42 6.35 -19.88 25.77
C VAL A 42 6.70 -20.92 26.83
N ILE A 43 7.54 -21.86 26.49
CA ILE A 43 7.87 -23.02 27.33
C ILE A 43 9.31 -22.91 27.80
N ALA A 44 9.52 -23.03 29.10
CA ALA A 44 10.86 -23.23 29.68
C ALA A 44 11.10 -24.72 29.89
N TYR A 45 12.14 -25.27 29.29
CA TYR A 45 12.51 -26.68 29.39
C TYR A 45 14.04 -26.79 29.35
N ASP A 46 14.62 -27.53 30.31
CA ASP A 46 16.05 -27.82 30.41
C ASP A 46 16.94 -26.56 30.34
N GLU A 47 16.57 -25.54 31.16
CA GLU A 47 17.23 -24.22 31.23
C GLU A 47 17.15 -23.37 29.93
N GLU A 48 16.39 -23.82 28.92
CA GLU A 48 16.15 -23.11 27.67
C GLU A 48 14.73 -22.57 27.58
N VAL A 49 14.52 -21.54 26.75
CA VAL A 49 13.22 -20.93 26.49
C VAL A 49 12.81 -21.23 25.04
N TYR A 50 11.67 -21.85 24.87
CA TYR A 50 11.09 -22.17 23.57
C TYR A 50 9.92 -21.25 23.26
N VAL A 51 9.98 -20.60 22.11
CA VAL A 51 8.92 -19.71 21.58
C VAL A 51 8.32 -20.37 20.33
N PRO A 52 7.01 -20.34 20.12
CA PRO A 52 6.42 -20.82 18.88
C PRO A 52 7.07 -20.14 17.67
N PHE A 53 7.50 -20.92 16.69
CA PHE A 53 8.30 -20.41 15.56
C PHE A 53 7.60 -19.29 14.78
N ALA A 54 6.28 -19.40 14.59
CA ALA A 54 5.50 -18.39 13.86
C ALA A 54 5.45 -17.04 14.62
N ILE A 55 5.41 -17.09 15.97
CA ILE A 55 5.47 -15.90 16.82
C ILE A 55 6.88 -15.30 16.84
N ALA A 56 7.91 -16.15 16.90
CA ALA A 56 9.28 -15.66 16.78
C ALA A 56 9.52 -15.02 15.40
N SER A 57 8.97 -15.60 14.33
CA SER A 57 9.00 -15.05 12.98
C SER A 57 8.39 -13.65 12.94
N GLU A 58 7.19 -13.48 13.43
CA GLU A 58 6.45 -12.22 13.40
C GLU A 58 7.10 -11.13 14.28
N LEU A 59 7.49 -11.46 15.52
CA LEU A 59 7.97 -10.46 16.46
C LEU A 59 9.44 -10.07 16.27
N PHE A 60 10.28 -10.99 15.80
CA PHE A 60 11.73 -10.77 15.80
C PHE A 60 12.35 -10.75 14.40
N PHE A 61 11.78 -11.46 13.44
CA PHE A 61 12.38 -11.60 12.13
C PHE A 61 11.66 -10.80 11.04
N GLU A 62 10.33 -10.68 11.10
CA GLU A 62 9.57 -9.84 10.17
C GLU A 62 10.07 -8.38 10.14
N PRO A 63 10.35 -7.73 11.28
CA PRO A 63 10.94 -6.38 11.29
C PRO A 63 12.30 -6.26 10.58
N MET A 64 12.96 -7.38 10.32
CA MET A 64 14.18 -7.47 9.51
C MET A 64 13.90 -7.88 8.05
N GLY A 65 12.64 -7.94 7.65
CA GLY A 65 12.21 -8.38 6.32
C GLY A 65 12.30 -9.89 6.09
N LEU A 66 12.26 -10.70 7.16
CA LEU A 66 12.52 -12.13 7.12
C LEU A 66 11.35 -12.89 7.75
N THR A 67 10.95 -13.97 7.12
CA THR A 67 9.83 -14.80 7.58
C THR A 67 10.21 -16.27 7.58
N PHE A 68 9.75 -17.01 8.60
CA PHE A 68 9.91 -18.45 8.68
C PHE A 68 8.58 -19.17 8.43
N ALA A 69 8.62 -20.17 7.57
CA ALA A 69 7.50 -21.05 7.30
C ALA A 69 7.92 -22.50 7.51
N TYR A 70 6.95 -23.36 7.87
CA TYR A 70 7.14 -24.79 8.12
C TYR A 70 6.24 -25.63 7.21
N ASN A 71 6.80 -26.62 6.51
CA ASN A 71 6.05 -27.43 5.55
C ASN A 71 5.62 -28.80 6.10
N GLY A 72 5.84 -29.05 7.40
CA GLY A 72 5.55 -30.33 8.05
C GLY A 72 6.79 -31.24 8.17
N LYS A 73 7.94 -30.80 7.64
CA LYS A 73 9.20 -31.51 7.71
C LYS A 73 10.37 -30.55 7.93
N ASP A 74 10.47 -29.52 7.11
CA ASP A 74 11.57 -28.59 7.07
C ASP A 74 11.10 -27.15 7.33
N PHE A 75 11.96 -26.33 7.92
CA PHE A 75 11.75 -24.88 8.03
C PHE A 75 12.39 -24.17 6.86
N TYR A 76 11.65 -23.21 6.30
CA TYR A 76 12.07 -22.35 5.22
C TYR A 76 12.17 -20.91 5.72
N TYR A 77 13.19 -20.28 5.26
CA TYR A 77 13.49 -18.89 5.54
C TYR A 77 13.41 -18.09 4.24
N VAL A 78 12.50 -17.10 4.20
CA VAL A 78 12.23 -16.32 3.01
C VAL A 78 11.95 -14.88 3.36
N SER A 79 12.26 -13.96 2.44
CA SER A 79 11.69 -12.62 2.55
C SER A 79 10.23 -12.66 2.11
N ALA A 80 9.34 -11.92 2.78
CA ALA A 80 7.94 -11.80 2.36
C ALA A 80 7.84 -11.27 0.91
N ASP A 81 8.67 -10.30 0.56
CA ASP A 81 8.86 -9.83 -0.82
C ASP A 81 9.36 -10.92 -1.79
N GLY A 82 10.10 -11.91 -1.29
CA GLY A 82 10.58 -13.03 -2.08
C GLY A 82 9.45 -13.95 -2.55
N PHE A 83 8.45 -14.18 -1.70
CA PHE A 83 7.24 -14.89 -2.11
C PHE A 83 6.43 -14.07 -3.13
N ALA A 84 6.26 -12.78 -2.89
CA ALA A 84 5.51 -11.90 -3.79
C ALA A 84 6.16 -11.74 -5.18
N LYS A 85 7.48 -11.89 -5.27
CA LYS A 85 8.26 -11.78 -6.53
C LYS A 85 8.61 -13.13 -7.14
N ALA A 86 7.96 -14.20 -6.76
CA ALA A 86 8.25 -15.60 -7.15
C ALA A 86 8.18 -15.92 -8.67
N ASN A 87 8.13 -14.91 -9.51
CA ASN A 87 8.24 -15.04 -10.97
C ASN A 87 9.69 -15.29 -11.47
N SER A 88 10.68 -15.44 -10.57
CA SER A 88 12.03 -15.82 -10.95
C SER A 88 12.22 -17.34 -10.80
N ASP A 89 12.87 -17.98 -11.78
CA ASP A 89 13.08 -19.43 -11.85
C ASP A 89 13.67 -20.05 -10.57
N SER A 90 14.47 -19.30 -9.81
CA SER A 90 15.07 -19.77 -8.55
C SER A 90 14.08 -19.81 -7.38
N LEU A 91 13.11 -18.88 -7.33
CA LEU A 91 12.09 -18.85 -6.28
C LEU A 91 10.98 -19.87 -6.53
N SER A 92 10.68 -20.21 -7.80
CA SER A 92 9.72 -21.26 -8.15
C SER A 92 10.16 -22.61 -7.59
N THR A 93 11.46 -22.93 -7.64
CA THR A 93 12.00 -24.19 -7.10
C THR A 93 11.83 -24.30 -5.59
N TYR A 94 12.10 -23.22 -4.83
CA TYR A 94 11.89 -23.19 -3.39
C TYR A 94 10.41 -23.36 -3.03
N ALA A 95 9.54 -22.72 -3.77
CA ALA A 95 8.12 -22.78 -3.54
C ALA A 95 7.57 -24.17 -3.86
N GLU A 96 7.96 -24.78 -4.98
CA GLU A 96 7.60 -26.16 -5.32
C GLU A 96 8.06 -27.14 -4.22
N GLU A 97 9.27 -27.01 -3.73
CA GLU A 97 9.81 -27.83 -2.64
C GLU A 97 9.00 -27.64 -1.35
N PHE A 98 8.70 -26.40 -0.97
CA PHE A 98 7.93 -26.07 0.22
C PHE A 98 6.54 -26.68 0.18
N TYR A 99 5.78 -26.47 -0.92
CA TYR A 99 4.40 -26.95 -1.03
C TYR A 99 4.28 -28.43 -1.41
N SER A 100 5.39 -29.09 -1.73
CA SER A 100 5.44 -30.56 -1.78
C SER A 100 5.52 -31.22 -0.39
N GLY A 101 5.70 -30.42 0.67
CA GLY A 101 5.82 -30.90 2.04
C GLY A 101 4.54 -31.53 2.62
N PRO A 102 4.68 -32.30 3.74
CA PRO A 102 3.57 -33.06 4.32
C PRO A 102 2.33 -32.27 4.69
N LEU A 103 2.47 -31.04 5.19
CA LEU A 103 1.34 -30.19 5.56
C LEU A 103 0.44 -29.85 4.36
N HIS A 104 1.04 -29.72 3.17
CA HIS A 104 0.30 -29.35 1.96
C HIS A 104 -0.23 -30.56 1.22
N GLN A 105 0.50 -31.69 1.23
CA GLN A 105 0.13 -32.90 0.51
C GLN A 105 -0.83 -33.80 1.28
N LYS A 106 -0.70 -33.89 2.61
CA LYS A 106 -1.48 -34.77 3.48
C LYS A 106 -2.53 -34.07 4.33
N GLY A 107 -2.50 -32.72 4.32
CA GLY A 107 -3.30 -31.87 5.22
C GLY A 107 -2.73 -31.78 6.63
N LYS A 108 -3.35 -30.93 7.42
CA LYS A 108 -2.92 -30.60 8.80
C LYS A 108 -3.45 -31.64 9.79
N SER A 109 -2.71 -31.87 10.90
CA SER A 109 -3.29 -32.48 12.09
C SER A 109 -4.32 -31.52 12.72
N SER A 110 -5.17 -32.02 13.64
CA SER A 110 -6.10 -31.19 14.38
C SER A 110 -5.39 -30.07 15.14
N ASP A 111 -4.33 -30.44 15.87
CA ASP A 111 -3.56 -29.54 16.71
C ASP A 111 -2.83 -28.47 15.87
N TYR A 112 -2.34 -28.87 14.69
CA TYR A 112 -1.68 -27.92 13.79
C TYR A 112 -2.68 -26.95 13.12
N ALA A 113 -3.87 -27.40 12.79
CA ALA A 113 -4.92 -26.54 12.27
C ALA A 113 -5.39 -25.50 13.31
N GLU A 114 -5.50 -25.92 14.58
CA GLU A 114 -5.79 -25.00 15.69
C GLU A 114 -4.64 -24.01 15.92
N PHE A 115 -3.39 -24.49 15.95
CA PHE A 115 -2.20 -23.64 16.05
C PHE A 115 -2.15 -22.60 14.92
N ASN A 116 -2.37 -23.00 13.67
CA ASN A 116 -2.36 -22.11 12.52
C ASN A 116 -3.45 -21.03 12.63
N TYR A 117 -4.64 -21.41 13.09
CA TYR A 117 -5.73 -20.48 13.35
C TYR A 117 -5.38 -19.48 14.48
N ASN A 118 -4.79 -19.96 15.57
CA ASN A 118 -4.43 -19.11 16.71
C ASN A 118 -3.34 -18.08 16.33
N VAL A 119 -2.36 -18.48 15.52
CA VAL A 119 -1.36 -17.56 14.95
C VAL A 119 -2.02 -16.52 14.05
N LEU A 120 -2.96 -16.91 13.21
CA LEU A 120 -3.69 -15.98 12.36
C LEU A 120 -4.48 -14.96 13.19
N CYS A 121 -5.16 -15.39 14.26
CA CYS A 121 -5.87 -14.50 15.17
C CYS A 121 -4.92 -13.52 15.87
N PHE A 122 -3.77 -14.02 16.35
CA PHE A 122 -2.73 -13.20 16.95
C PHE A 122 -2.24 -12.13 15.96
N ASN A 123 -1.93 -12.51 14.73
CA ASN A 123 -1.45 -11.57 13.72
C ASN A 123 -2.48 -10.48 13.40
N ILE A 124 -3.75 -10.83 13.24
CA ILE A 124 -4.82 -9.84 13.01
C ILE A 124 -4.98 -8.93 14.23
N ASP A 125 -5.08 -9.49 15.42
CA ASP A 125 -5.37 -8.71 16.63
C ASP A 125 -4.24 -7.75 17.02
N TYR A 126 -2.98 -8.07 16.68
CA TYR A 126 -1.84 -7.24 17.03
C TYR A 126 -1.25 -6.43 15.88
N PHE A 127 -1.43 -6.83 14.62
CA PHE A 127 -0.76 -6.17 13.49
C PHE A 127 -1.72 -5.60 12.43
N TYR A 128 -3.03 -5.81 12.57
CA TYR A 128 -4.00 -5.22 11.64
C TYR A 128 -4.24 -3.74 11.95
N GLY A 129 -4.04 -2.89 10.95
CA GLY A 129 -4.10 -1.43 11.09
C GLY A 129 -5.49 -0.85 11.35
N PHE A 130 -6.56 -1.62 11.09
CA PHE A 130 -7.94 -1.23 11.38
C PHE A 130 -8.55 -2.02 12.55
N ARG A 131 -7.74 -2.46 13.48
CA ARG A 131 -8.16 -3.16 14.68
C ARG A 131 -9.21 -2.40 15.50
N ASP A 132 -9.19 -1.08 15.46
CA ASP A 132 -10.13 -0.17 16.13
C ASP A 132 -11.51 -0.08 15.45
N LYS A 133 -11.70 -0.69 14.27
CA LYS A 133 -12.99 -0.72 13.54
C LYS A 133 -13.92 -1.86 13.96
N GLY A 134 -13.64 -2.55 15.06
CA GLY A 134 -14.55 -3.52 15.68
C GLY A 134 -14.37 -4.97 15.26
N TYR A 135 -13.30 -5.30 14.54
CA TYR A 135 -12.97 -6.68 14.16
C TYR A 135 -12.15 -7.42 15.22
N CYS A 136 -11.46 -6.71 16.10
CA CYS A 136 -10.57 -7.30 17.09
C CYS A 136 -11.20 -7.28 18.50
N PRO A 137 -11.07 -8.36 19.30
CA PRO A 137 -10.40 -9.62 18.97
C PRO A 137 -11.13 -10.41 17.89
N ILE A 138 -10.40 -10.86 16.88
CA ILE A 138 -11.00 -11.48 15.67
C ILE A 138 -11.70 -12.81 15.97
N ASP A 139 -11.20 -13.63 16.91
CA ASP A 139 -11.86 -14.87 17.30
C ASP A 139 -13.24 -14.62 17.89
N THR A 140 -13.37 -13.58 18.72
CA THR A 140 -14.65 -13.15 19.29
C THR A 140 -15.60 -12.67 18.19
N TYR A 141 -15.13 -11.82 17.30
CA TYR A 141 -15.93 -11.33 16.17
C TYR A 141 -16.46 -12.49 15.32
N LEU A 142 -15.59 -13.46 14.97
CA LEU A 142 -15.96 -14.62 14.16
C LEU A 142 -16.94 -15.55 14.90
N GLU A 143 -16.78 -15.75 16.20
CA GLU A 143 -17.70 -16.55 17.00
C GLU A 143 -19.11 -15.92 17.06
N GLU A 144 -19.19 -14.61 17.13
CA GLU A 144 -20.47 -13.89 17.24
C GLU A 144 -21.18 -13.74 15.89
N ASN A 145 -20.42 -13.46 14.83
CA ASN A 145 -20.97 -13.03 13.53
C ASN A 145 -20.78 -14.06 12.39
N GLU A 146 -19.69 -14.87 12.43
CA GLU A 146 -19.23 -15.69 11.29
C GLU A 146 -18.81 -17.11 11.73
N ARG A 147 -19.63 -17.80 12.51
CA ARG A 147 -19.30 -19.12 13.10
C ARG A 147 -18.90 -20.19 12.09
N LEU A 148 -19.52 -20.21 10.91
CA LEU A 148 -19.15 -21.17 9.86
C LEU A 148 -17.76 -20.87 9.29
N LEU A 149 -17.46 -19.59 9.07
CA LEU A 149 -16.15 -19.13 8.63
C LEU A 149 -15.08 -19.49 9.66
N ARG A 150 -15.33 -19.19 10.95
CA ARG A 150 -14.45 -19.58 12.06
C ARG A 150 -14.12 -21.07 12.05
N SER A 151 -15.14 -21.90 11.86
CA SER A 151 -14.97 -23.37 11.78
C SER A 151 -14.15 -23.78 10.55
N SER A 152 -14.35 -23.13 9.41
CA SER A 152 -13.62 -23.38 8.16
C SER A 152 -12.16 -22.95 8.25
N LEU A 153 -11.85 -21.85 8.96
CA LEU A 153 -10.48 -21.41 9.24
C LEU A 153 -9.69 -22.41 10.11
N LYS A 154 -10.37 -23.28 10.88
CA LYS A 154 -9.79 -24.38 11.65
C LYS A 154 -9.78 -25.70 10.88
N SER A 155 -10.05 -25.67 9.57
CA SER A 155 -10.13 -26.88 8.76
C SER A 155 -8.75 -27.53 8.57
N ARG A 156 -8.76 -28.87 8.66
CA ARG A 156 -7.61 -29.71 8.27
C ARG A 156 -7.45 -29.85 6.76
N ASN A 157 -8.53 -29.56 6.02
CA ASN A 157 -8.54 -29.59 4.57
C ASN A 157 -8.05 -28.23 4.03
N ASN A 158 -6.97 -28.27 3.26
CA ASN A 158 -6.33 -27.05 2.75
C ASN A 158 -7.25 -26.25 1.81
N ALA A 159 -8.07 -26.91 0.98
CA ALA A 159 -8.98 -26.20 0.08
C ALA A 159 -10.08 -25.41 0.85
N ILE A 160 -10.65 -26.05 1.90
CA ILE A 160 -11.64 -25.37 2.77
C ILE A 160 -10.98 -24.21 3.53
N TYR A 161 -9.76 -24.41 4.03
CA TYR A 161 -9.01 -23.38 4.74
C TYR A 161 -8.68 -22.19 3.82
N GLN A 162 -8.22 -22.44 2.58
CA GLN A 162 -7.91 -21.39 1.61
C GLN A 162 -9.14 -20.55 1.24
N ASP A 163 -10.28 -21.21 1.00
CA ASP A 163 -11.53 -20.51 0.72
C ASP A 163 -11.98 -19.66 1.92
N ALA A 164 -11.78 -20.17 3.14
CA ALA A 164 -12.06 -19.42 4.36
C ALA A 164 -11.13 -18.22 4.54
N ILE A 165 -9.83 -18.33 4.26
CA ILE A 165 -8.89 -17.20 4.29
C ILE A 165 -9.29 -16.12 3.27
N ASN A 166 -9.66 -16.52 2.06
CA ASN A 166 -10.13 -15.61 1.04
C ASN A 166 -11.40 -14.87 1.50
N THR A 167 -12.34 -15.58 2.11
CA THR A 167 -13.57 -14.99 2.66
C THR A 167 -13.25 -14.01 3.80
N LEU A 168 -12.32 -14.37 4.69
CA LEU A 168 -11.89 -13.49 5.78
C LEU A 168 -11.25 -12.19 5.24
N PHE A 169 -10.28 -12.31 4.34
CA PHE A 169 -9.48 -11.17 3.89
C PHE A 169 -10.24 -10.26 2.93
N TYR A 170 -10.88 -10.83 1.92
CA TYR A 170 -11.57 -10.03 0.90
C TYR A 170 -13.01 -9.67 1.25
N GLY A 171 -13.65 -10.47 2.12
CA GLY A 171 -15.04 -10.28 2.51
C GLY A 171 -15.17 -9.56 3.85
N VAL A 172 -14.69 -10.19 4.93
CA VAL A 172 -14.88 -9.68 6.30
C VAL A 172 -14.03 -8.45 6.54
N LEU A 173 -12.70 -8.51 6.34
CA LEU A 173 -11.81 -7.37 6.50
C LEU A 173 -11.96 -6.39 5.34
N GLY A 174 -11.91 -6.87 4.12
CA GLY A 174 -12.30 -6.20 2.87
C GLY A 174 -11.84 -4.75 2.68
N ASP A 175 -10.66 -4.40 3.20
CA ASP A 175 -10.15 -3.02 3.28
C ASP A 175 -9.45 -2.54 2.00
N GLY A 176 -9.26 -3.43 1.04
CA GLY A 176 -8.60 -3.15 -0.24
C GLY A 176 -7.08 -3.41 -0.24
N HIS A 177 -6.41 -3.49 0.91
CA HIS A 177 -5.00 -3.88 1.03
C HIS A 177 -4.83 -5.33 1.48
N THR A 178 -5.76 -5.84 2.32
CA THR A 178 -5.67 -7.19 2.89
C THR A 178 -6.03 -8.23 1.86
N GLY A 179 -5.15 -9.21 1.66
CA GLY A 179 -5.36 -10.28 0.70
C GLY A 179 -4.21 -11.28 0.66
N VAL A 180 -4.42 -12.41 0.01
CA VAL A 180 -3.36 -13.39 -0.26
C VAL A 180 -2.57 -12.97 -1.50
N TYR A 181 -1.27 -13.26 -1.50
CA TYR A 181 -0.49 -13.11 -2.72
C TYR A 181 -0.88 -14.18 -3.74
N ASP A 182 -0.96 -13.79 -5.02
CA ASP A 182 -1.25 -14.73 -6.11
C ASP A 182 -0.05 -15.63 -6.38
N TYR A 183 -0.21 -16.92 -6.04
CA TYR A 183 0.79 -17.97 -6.28
C TYR A 183 0.39 -18.93 -7.37
N SER A 184 -0.68 -18.69 -8.08
CA SER A 184 -1.17 -19.57 -9.15
C SER A 184 -0.11 -19.86 -10.20
N SER A 185 0.78 -18.89 -10.46
CA SER A 185 1.93 -19.04 -11.36
C SER A 185 3.05 -19.94 -10.81
N VAL A 186 3.13 -20.09 -9.47
CA VAL A 186 4.19 -20.85 -8.79
C VAL A 186 3.75 -22.25 -8.42
N PHE A 187 2.47 -22.43 -8.04
CA PHE A 187 1.98 -23.68 -7.45
C PHE A 187 1.02 -24.48 -8.33
N GLY A 188 0.80 -24.02 -9.57
CA GLY A 188 -0.15 -24.69 -10.45
C GLY A 188 -1.56 -24.72 -9.85
N ASN A 189 -2.39 -25.65 -10.28
CA ASN A 189 -3.83 -25.74 -9.97
C ASN A 189 -4.20 -25.94 -8.47
N GLY A 190 -3.36 -25.53 -7.52
CA GLY A 190 -3.58 -25.71 -6.08
C GLY A 190 -4.33 -24.58 -5.38
N PHE A 191 -4.43 -23.41 -5.99
CA PHE A 191 -5.18 -22.27 -5.43
C PHE A 191 -6.44 -22.04 -6.26
N ASN A 192 -7.60 -22.12 -5.62
CA ASN A 192 -8.86 -21.78 -6.26
C ASN A 192 -8.89 -20.26 -6.50
N GLU A 193 -9.40 -19.85 -7.67
CA GLU A 193 -9.76 -18.46 -7.90
C GLU A 193 -10.68 -17.97 -6.79
N VAL A 194 -10.39 -16.78 -6.23
CA VAL A 194 -11.24 -16.19 -5.20
C VAL A 194 -12.62 -15.93 -5.80
N SER A 195 -13.65 -16.51 -5.20
CA SER A 195 -15.03 -16.29 -5.64
C SER A 195 -15.43 -14.83 -5.43
N SER A 196 -15.92 -14.18 -6.47
CA SER A 196 -16.42 -12.79 -6.39
C SER A 196 -17.57 -12.61 -5.38
N SER A 197 -18.24 -13.69 -4.98
CA SER A 197 -19.27 -13.67 -3.94
C SER A 197 -18.70 -13.46 -2.52
N SER A 198 -17.40 -13.58 -2.34
CA SER A 198 -16.72 -13.38 -1.07
C SER A 198 -16.16 -11.97 -0.89
N PHE A 199 -16.29 -11.09 -1.88
CA PHE A 199 -15.71 -9.74 -1.81
C PHE A 199 -16.62 -8.75 -1.07
N SER A 200 -16.02 -7.88 -0.27
CA SER A 200 -16.72 -6.72 0.32
C SER A 200 -17.20 -5.75 -0.77
N ASP A 201 -18.25 -4.97 -0.46
CA ASP A 201 -18.76 -3.94 -1.37
C ASP A 201 -17.66 -2.95 -1.78
N ARG A 202 -16.80 -2.55 -0.83
CA ARG A 202 -15.67 -1.65 -1.08
C ARG A 202 -14.69 -2.25 -2.09
N TYR A 203 -14.31 -3.51 -1.93
CA TYR A 203 -13.40 -4.19 -2.85
C TYR A 203 -13.99 -4.27 -4.25
N VAL A 204 -15.27 -4.62 -4.34
CA VAL A 204 -16.01 -4.68 -5.62
C VAL A 204 -16.06 -3.32 -6.28
N GLU A 205 -16.39 -2.25 -5.55
CA GLU A 205 -16.50 -0.89 -6.08
C GLU A 205 -15.17 -0.39 -6.64
N ILE A 206 -14.06 -0.54 -5.90
CA ILE A 206 -12.72 -0.15 -6.35
C ILE A 206 -12.34 -0.92 -7.63
N SER A 207 -12.50 -2.25 -7.62
CA SER A 207 -12.17 -3.11 -8.75
C SER A 207 -12.99 -2.80 -10.00
N GLN A 208 -14.30 -2.59 -9.85
CA GLN A 208 -15.19 -2.22 -10.98
C GLN A 208 -14.84 -0.84 -11.52
N SER A 209 -14.58 0.13 -10.63
CA SER A 209 -14.17 1.47 -11.06
C SER A 209 -12.90 1.42 -11.92
N GLY A 210 -11.89 0.63 -11.54
CA GLY A 210 -10.67 0.45 -12.33
C GLY A 210 -10.95 -0.10 -13.71
N LYS A 211 -11.71 -1.20 -13.82
CA LYS A 211 -12.06 -1.84 -15.10
C LYS A 211 -12.86 -0.92 -16.04
N GLU A 212 -13.80 -0.18 -15.49
CA GLU A 212 -14.60 0.79 -16.27
C GLU A 212 -13.76 1.94 -16.81
N LEU A 213 -12.87 2.49 -15.96
CA LEU A 213 -11.98 3.59 -16.33
C LEU A 213 -10.91 3.15 -17.32
N GLU A 214 -10.34 1.97 -17.16
CA GLU A 214 -9.38 1.40 -18.12
C GLU A 214 -10.03 1.23 -19.49
N THR A 215 -11.24 0.66 -19.55
CA THR A 215 -12.03 0.53 -20.79
C THR A 215 -12.34 1.90 -21.41
N LEU A 216 -12.69 2.89 -20.58
CA LEU A 216 -12.98 4.23 -21.04
C LEU A 216 -11.73 4.92 -21.59
N ARG A 217 -10.60 4.80 -20.89
CA ARG A 217 -9.31 5.36 -21.31
C ARG A 217 -8.83 4.75 -22.64
N GLU A 218 -8.86 3.41 -22.75
CA GLU A 218 -8.49 2.73 -23.98
C GLU A 218 -9.33 3.20 -25.17
N ARG A 219 -10.63 3.36 -24.99
CA ARG A 219 -11.54 3.85 -26.04
C ARG A 219 -11.26 5.29 -26.46
N LYS A 220 -10.83 6.15 -25.53
CA LYS A 220 -10.64 7.59 -25.76
C LYS A 220 -9.24 7.94 -26.22
N LEU A 221 -8.22 7.31 -25.63
CA LEU A 221 -6.81 7.64 -25.81
C LEU A 221 -6.00 6.52 -26.47
N GLY A 222 -6.59 5.33 -26.67
CA GLY A 222 -5.87 4.15 -27.14
C GLY A 222 -5.24 3.33 -26.01
N LYS A 223 -4.61 2.18 -26.38
CA LYS A 223 -4.06 1.22 -25.42
C LYS A 223 -2.86 1.76 -24.63
N ASN A 224 -2.04 2.60 -25.25
CA ASN A 224 -0.84 3.16 -24.66
C ASN A 224 -0.90 4.69 -24.77
N PRO A 225 -1.67 5.36 -23.91
CA PRO A 225 -1.73 6.82 -23.94
C PRO A 225 -0.40 7.43 -23.54
N GLU A 226 -0.10 8.60 -24.10
CA GLU A 226 1.06 9.41 -23.69
C GLU A 226 0.91 9.79 -22.21
N SER A 227 2.02 9.71 -21.47
CA SER A 227 2.06 10.12 -20.06
C SER A 227 1.94 11.64 -19.86
N LEU A 228 2.22 12.43 -20.91
CA LEU A 228 2.09 13.89 -20.93
C LEU A 228 1.38 14.31 -22.21
N SER A 229 0.32 15.10 -22.05
CA SER A 229 -0.38 15.75 -23.18
C SER A 229 -0.65 17.21 -22.88
N PHE A 230 -0.88 18.00 -23.95
CA PHE A 230 -1.15 19.43 -23.88
C PHE A 230 -2.47 19.75 -24.56
N TYR A 231 -3.30 20.58 -23.94
CA TYR A 231 -4.49 21.12 -24.52
C TYR A 231 -4.70 22.58 -24.06
N ASP A 232 -4.72 23.51 -24.98
CA ASP A 232 -4.77 24.96 -24.73
C ASP A 232 -3.73 25.40 -23.69
N LYS A 233 -4.14 25.87 -22.51
CA LYS A 233 -3.27 26.29 -21.41
C LYS A 233 -3.05 25.22 -20.34
N THR A 234 -3.43 23.98 -20.63
CA THR A 234 -3.43 22.89 -19.67
C THR A 234 -2.49 21.78 -20.11
N ALA A 235 -1.59 21.36 -19.23
CA ALA A 235 -0.81 20.13 -19.34
C ALA A 235 -1.47 19.03 -18.49
N ILE A 236 -1.50 17.80 -18.99
CA ILE A 236 -2.08 16.65 -18.30
C ILE A 236 -0.99 15.58 -18.15
N ILE A 237 -0.63 15.26 -16.92
CA ILE A 237 0.35 14.22 -16.55
C ILE A 237 -0.44 13.00 -16.08
N ARG A 238 -0.21 11.81 -16.68
CA ARG A 238 -0.87 10.53 -16.36
C ARG A 238 0.13 9.49 -15.92
N PHE A 239 -0.18 8.81 -14.82
CA PHE A 239 0.57 7.65 -14.37
C PHE A 239 -0.31 6.77 -13.45
N ASP A 240 -0.12 5.47 -13.55
CA ASP A 240 -1.03 4.50 -12.90
C ASP A 240 -0.48 3.95 -11.58
N SER A 241 0.77 4.26 -11.24
CA SER A 241 1.37 3.85 -9.97
C SER A 241 2.54 4.76 -9.58
N PHE A 242 2.74 4.91 -8.27
CA PHE A 242 3.94 5.53 -7.70
C PHE A 242 5.08 4.49 -7.70
N VAL A 243 6.02 4.63 -8.61
CA VAL A 243 7.13 3.69 -8.81
C VAL A 243 8.45 4.36 -8.46
N SER A 244 9.27 3.71 -7.63
CA SER A 244 10.65 4.09 -7.38
C SER A 244 11.60 3.06 -7.96
N SER A 245 12.54 3.50 -8.77
CA SER A 245 13.58 2.64 -9.36
C SER A 245 14.71 2.34 -8.37
N TYR A 246 14.77 3.07 -7.26
CA TYR A 246 15.88 3.05 -6.29
C TYR A 246 17.27 3.22 -6.94
N LYS A 247 17.32 3.97 -8.03
CA LYS A 247 18.56 4.27 -8.74
C LYS A 247 19.03 5.70 -8.47
N ASN A 248 20.32 5.84 -8.28
CA ASN A 248 20.96 7.15 -8.24
C ASN A 248 21.01 7.72 -9.65
N PHE A 249 20.33 8.82 -9.89
CA PHE A 249 20.41 9.54 -11.14
C PHE A 249 20.76 11.02 -10.91
N THR A 250 21.31 11.62 -11.95
CA THR A 250 21.64 13.04 -12.02
C THR A 250 20.78 13.68 -13.10
N SER A 251 20.81 15.01 -13.20
CA SER A 251 20.14 15.75 -14.28
C SER A 251 20.50 15.25 -15.70
N ASN A 252 21.67 14.61 -15.87
CA ASN A 252 22.11 14.05 -17.14
C ASN A 252 21.60 12.62 -17.42
N THR A 253 21.39 11.82 -16.39
CA THR A 253 21.04 10.40 -16.51
C THR A 253 19.56 10.12 -16.24
N ILE A 254 18.85 10.99 -15.56
CA ILE A 254 17.45 10.80 -15.13
C ILE A 254 16.51 10.47 -16.29
N ARG A 255 16.76 10.98 -17.50
CA ARG A 255 15.97 10.68 -18.69
C ARG A 255 15.89 9.19 -19.04
N ASN A 256 16.85 8.39 -18.56
CA ASN A 256 16.88 6.95 -18.82
C ASN A 256 15.89 6.17 -17.93
N TYR A 257 15.28 6.83 -16.96
CA TYR A 257 14.40 6.21 -15.96
C TYR A 257 12.94 6.67 -16.07
N VAL A 258 12.60 7.47 -17.07
CA VAL A 258 11.24 8.06 -17.23
C VAL A 258 10.13 7.02 -17.28
N GLU A 259 10.40 5.82 -17.80
CA GLU A 259 9.44 4.72 -17.89
C GLU A 259 9.41 3.82 -16.63
N SER A 260 10.38 3.95 -15.75
CA SER A 260 10.57 3.06 -14.60
C SER A 260 10.61 3.78 -13.25
N ASP A 261 10.44 5.11 -13.24
CA ASP A 261 10.53 5.93 -12.04
C ASP A 261 9.63 7.15 -12.15
N SER A 262 8.72 7.29 -11.19
CA SER A 262 7.73 8.37 -11.20
C SER A 262 8.35 9.76 -11.03
N PHE A 263 9.39 9.90 -10.20
CA PHE A 263 10.09 11.19 -10.05
C PHE A 263 10.77 11.58 -11.36
N ALA A 264 11.46 10.64 -12.03
CA ALA A 264 12.09 10.89 -13.33
C ALA A 264 11.07 11.28 -14.42
N MET A 265 9.90 10.64 -14.39
CA MET A 265 8.79 10.99 -15.28
C MET A 265 8.31 12.43 -15.04
N PHE A 266 8.06 12.82 -13.80
CA PHE A 266 7.63 14.18 -13.44
C PHE A 266 8.70 15.23 -13.77
N TYR A 267 9.98 14.95 -13.48
CA TYR A 267 11.10 15.80 -13.88
C TYR A 267 11.12 16.06 -15.38
N SER A 268 10.96 15.01 -16.18
CA SER A 268 10.90 15.13 -17.65
C SER A 268 9.65 15.87 -18.12
N ALA A 269 8.49 15.61 -17.52
CA ALA A 269 7.23 16.28 -17.83
C ALA A 269 7.34 17.81 -17.57
N PHE A 270 7.84 18.23 -16.41
CA PHE A 270 7.98 19.66 -16.10
C PHE A 270 8.98 20.37 -16.99
N ARG A 271 10.07 19.71 -17.43
CA ARG A 271 10.95 20.26 -18.45
C ARG A 271 10.25 20.49 -19.78
N GLN A 272 9.40 19.57 -20.22
CA GLN A 272 8.62 19.71 -21.43
C GLN A 272 7.55 20.80 -21.30
N ILE A 273 6.85 20.87 -20.15
CA ILE A 273 5.85 21.90 -19.85
C ILE A 273 6.49 23.30 -19.91
N ARG A 274 7.65 23.48 -19.29
CA ARG A 274 8.41 24.75 -19.35
C ARG A 274 8.82 25.11 -20.78
N SER A 275 9.24 24.12 -21.56
CA SER A 275 9.66 24.32 -22.96
C SER A 275 8.50 24.60 -23.90
N TYR A 276 7.32 24.02 -23.64
CA TYR A 276 6.12 24.24 -24.44
C TYR A 276 5.64 25.69 -24.33
N GLY A 277 5.75 26.27 -23.15
CA GLY A 277 5.32 27.63 -22.85
C GLY A 277 3.79 27.77 -22.82
N ASN A 278 3.32 28.90 -22.31
CA ASN A 278 1.89 29.26 -22.23
C ASN A 278 0.98 28.28 -21.46
N ILE A 279 1.56 27.40 -20.63
CA ILE A 279 0.82 26.56 -19.71
C ILE A 279 0.56 27.31 -18.40
N GLU A 280 -0.69 27.29 -17.95
CA GLU A 280 -1.13 27.89 -16.68
C GLU A 280 -1.61 26.81 -15.70
N ASN A 281 -2.10 25.67 -16.21
CA ASN A 281 -2.69 24.60 -15.42
C ASN A 281 -1.96 23.28 -15.66
N VAL A 282 -1.78 22.52 -14.58
CA VAL A 282 -1.26 21.15 -14.63
C VAL A 282 -2.27 20.23 -13.96
N VAL A 283 -2.83 19.31 -14.71
CA VAL A 283 -3.66 18.22 -14.19
C VAL A 283 -2.76 17.02 -13.96
N ILE A 284 -2.76 16.49 -12.75
CA ILE A 284 -2.16 15.21 -12.41
C ILE A 284 -3.31 14.20 -12.37
N ASP A 285 -3.34 13.31 -13.36
CA ASP A 285 -4.39 12.31 -13.50
C ASP A 285 -4.08 11.06 -12.68
N LEU A 286 -4.76 10.94 -11.54
CA LEU A 286 -4.70 9.81 -10.61
C LEU A 286 -5.91 8.87 -10.77
N SER A 287 -6.75 9.08 -11.76
CA SER A 287 -8.02 8.35 -11.90
C SER A 287 -7.87 6.83 -12.03
N LEU A 288 -6.72 6.36 -12.54
CA LEU A 288 -6.34 4.94 -12.61
C LEU A 288 -5.09 4.62 -11.79
N ASN A 289 -4.76 5.46 -10.80
CA ASN A 289 -3.61 5.23 -9.93
C ASN A 289 -4.01 4.49 -8.66
N GLY A 290 -3.62 3.22 -8.56
CA GLY A 290 -3.90 2.36 -7.41
C GLY A 290 -2.96 2.56 -6.21
N GLY A 291 -2.01 3.51 -6.29
CA GLY A 291 -1.04 3.75 -5.21
C GLY A 291 0.39 3.38 -5.60
N GLY A 292 1.15 2.82 -4.67
CA GLY A 292 2.54 2.41 -4.88
C GLY A 292 3.49 2.87 -3.77
N ALA A 293 4.72 3.24 -4.14
CA ALA A 293 5.78 3.57 -3.20
C ALA A 293 5.65 4.98 -2.59
N VAL A 294 5.73 5.07 -1.27
CA VAL A 294 5.63 6.35 -0.52
C VAL A 294 6.82 7.27 -0.85
N ASP A 295 8.01 6.73 -1.07
CA ASP A 295 9.19 7.52 -1.44
C ASP A 295 9.04 8.19 -2.82
N ALA A 296 8.42 7.52 -3.79
CA ALA A 296 8.05 8.13 -5.07
C ALA A 296 7.01 9.26 -4.89
N LEU A 297 6.04 9.07 -4.00
CA LEU A 297 5.07 10.09 -3.64
C LEU A 297 5.77 11.32 -3.04
N ILE A 298 6.71 11.13 -2.10
CA ILE A 298 7.50 12.21 -1.50
C ILE A 298 8.23 12.99 -2.60
N GLY A 299 8.90 12.29 -3.51
CA GLY A 299 9.61 12.91 -4.63
C GLY A 299 8.72 13.79 -5.50
N ILE A 300 7.49 13.33 -5.81
CA ILE A 300 6.54 14.09 -6.63
C ILE A 300 5.98 15.30 -5.87
N LEU A 301 5.67 15.15 -4.57
CA LEU A 301 5.20 16.27 -3.74
C LEU A 301 6.22 17.40 -3.66
N GLY A 302 7.52 17.10 -3.75
CA GLY A 302 8.58 18.12 -3.79
C GLY A 302 8.44 19.15 -4.89
N PHE A 303 7.78 18.83 -6.02
CA PHE A 303 7.45 19.81 -7.06
C PHE A 303 6.36 20.81 -6.62
N LEU A 304 5.57 20.46 -5.58
CA LEU A 304 4.42 21.26 -5.13
C LEU A 304 4.70 21.98 -3.80
N THR A 305 5.60 21.47 -2.96
CA THR A 305 5.91 22.04 -1.63
C THR A 305 7.37 21.83 -1.26
N ASN A 306 7.97 22.80 -0.54
CA ASN A 306 9.35 22.69 -0.03
C ASN A 306 9.49 21.70 1.15
N SER A 307 8.40 21.44 1.86
CA SER A 307 8.41 20.52 3.00
C SER A 307 7.25 19.52 2.83
N VAL A 308 7.59 18.26 2.64
CA VAL A 308 6.65 17.14 2.52
C VAL A 308 6.49 16.49 3.87
N SER A 309 5.28 16.44 4.42
CA SER A 309 5.02 15.76 5.68
C SER A 309 4.33 14.42 5.46
N ILE A 310 4.87 13.36 6.08
CA ILE A 310 4.25 12.05 6.17
C ILE A 310 3.92 11.78 7.63
N ASN A 311 2.63 11.60 7.90
CA ASN A 311 2.12 11.42 9.25
C ASN A 311 1.60 10.00 9.42
N LEU A 312 2.00 9.36 10.53
CA LEU A 312 1.71 7.97 10.84
C LEU A 312 1.06 7.87 12.22
N TYR A 313 0.04 7.08 12.30
CA TYR A 313 -0.63 6.69 13.54
C TYR A 313 -0.57 5.17 13.68
N ASP A 314 -0.14 4.70 14.83
CA ASP A 314 -0.14 3.28 15.18
C ASP A 314 -1.34 3.00 16.11
N PRO A 315 -2.38 2.27 15.65
CA PRO A 315 -3.58 2.02 16.44
C PRO A 315 -3.36 1.01 17.59
N LEU A 316 -2.23 0.32 17.64
CA LEU A 316 -1.90 -0.61 18.72
C LEU A 316 -1.26 0.11 19.90
N SER A 317 -0.29 0.96 19.64
CA SER A 317 0.45 1.72 20.66
C SER A 317 -0.05 3.16 20.83
N GLU A 318 -0.97 3.61 19.99
CA GLU A 318 -1.43 5.01 19.86
C GLU A 318 -0.30 6.01 19.55
N ALA A 319 0.87 5.51 19.15
CA ALA A 319 2.00 6.34 18.79
C ALA A 319 1.70 7.17 17.53
N LYS A 320 2.20 8.41 17.52
CA LYS A 320 2.09 9.33 16.39
C LYS A 320 3.48 9.75 15.95
N THR A 321 3.70 9.73 14.64
CA THR A 321 4.98 10.14 14.04
C THR A 321 4.71 11.09 12.90
N SER A 322 5.40 12.24 12.87
CA SER A 322 5.45 13.13 11.70
C SER A 322 6.88 13.18 11.18
N LEU A 323 7.06 12.80 9.94
CA LEU A 323 8.32 12.85 9.21
C LEU A 323 8.25 13.98 8.19
N TYR A 324 9.30 14.78 8.10
CA TYR A 324 9.35 15.91 7.18
C TYR A 324 10.54 15.73 6.23
N TYR A 325 10.26 15.92 4.95
CA TYR A 325 11.22 15.71 3.88
C TYR A 325 11.37 16.97 3.02
N ALA A 326 12.59 17.22 2.59
CA ALA A 326 12.96 18.21 1.60
C ALA A 326 13.41 17.51 0.33
N VAL A 327 13.03 18.00 -0.85
CA VAL A 327 13.26 17.35 -2.14
C VAL A 327 13.95 18.32 -3.11
N ASP A 328 15.12 17.93 -3.59
CA ASP A 328 15.84 18.61 -4.68
C ASP A 328 15.25 18.14 -6.02
N THR A 329 14.24 18.88 -6.50
CA THR A 329 13.51 18.49 -7.71
C THR A 329 14.20 18.91 -9.00
N ASN A 330 15.12 19.86 -8.94
CA ASN A 330 15.88 20.35 -10.09
C ASN A 330 17.26 19.65 -10.23
N LEU A 331 17.68 18.89 -9.21
CA LEU A 331 18.93 18.12 -9.12
C LEU A 331 20.18 19.01 -9.19
N ASP A 332 20.13 20.19 -8.57
CA ASP A 332 21.27 21.11 -8.47
C ASP A 332 22.08 20.92 -7.16
N GLY A 333 21.59 20.10 -6.23
CA GLY A 333 22.19 19.80 -4.94
C GLY A 333 21.73 20.72 -3.81
N GLU A 334 20.81 21.64 -4.06
CA GLU A 334 20.24 22.56 -3.07
C GLU A 334 18.72 22.45 -3.07
N VAL A 335 18.11 22.43 -1.88
CA VAL A 335 16.65 22.52 -1.74
C VAL A 335 16.24 23.95 -1.46
N ASN A 336 15.49 24.54 -2.36
CA ASN A 336 15.04 25.93 -2.26
C ASN A 336 13.81 26.20 -3.14
N SER A 337 13.38 27.45 -3.25
CA SER A 337 12.19 27.83 -4.04
C SER A 337 12.30 27.55 -5.54
N SER A 338 13.50 27.29 -6.09
CA SER A 338 13.67 26.94 -7.51
C SER A 338 13.21 25.52 -7.83
N ASP A 339 13.05 24.67 -6.80
CA ASP A 339 12.50 23.33 -6.91
C ASP A 339 10.99 23.34 -7.20
N LEU A 340 10.31 24.40 -6.78
CA LEU A 340 8.85 24.48 -6.86
C LEU A 340 8.36 24.84 -8.27
N MET A 341 7.24 24.21 -8.64
CA MET A 341 6.47 24.55 -9.84
C MET A 341 5.35 25.56 -9.53
N SER A 342 5.62 26.55 -8.66
CA SER A 342 4.64 27.49 -8.13
C SER A 342 3.99 28.44 -9.17
N SER A 343 4.50 28.47 -10.39
CA SER A 343 3.89 29.24 -11.50
C SER A 343 2.65 28.59 -12.10
N TYR A 344 2.37 27.32 -11.77
CA TYR A 344 1.24 26.57 -12.28
C TYR A 344 0.15 26.39 -11.22
N ARG A 345 -1.11 26.34 -11.66
CA ARG A 345 -2.22 25.87 -10.84
C ARG A 345 -2.35 24.36 -10.99
N PHE A 346 -2.34 23.63 -9.88
CA PHE A 346 -2.42 22.19 -9.88
C PHE A 346 -3.85 21.69 -9.66
N PHE A 347 -4.21 20.65 -10.39
CA PHE A 347 -5.46 19.91 -10.26
C PHE A 347 -5.16 18.43 -10.18
N LEU A 348 -5.85 17.70 -9.30
CA LEU A 348 -5.78 16.25 -9.24
C LEU A 348 -7.10 15.66 -9.74
N LEU A 349 -7.04 14.84 -10.77
CA LEU A 349 -8.18 14.08 -11.25
C LEU A 349 -8.24 12.75 -10.50
N THR A 350 -9.24 12.57 -9.65
CA THR A 350 -9.40 11.38 -8.80
C THR A 350 -10.64 10.57 -9.16
N SER A 351 -10.62 9.30 -8.82
CA SER A 351 -11.74 8.37 -8.90
C SER A 351 -11.75 7.44 -7.68
N THR A 352 -12.76 6.58 -7.56
CA THR A 352 -12.78 5.50 -6.55
C THR A 352 -11.58 4.55 -6.68
N TYR A 353 -10.94 4.45 -7.86
CA TYR A 353 -9.72 3.68 -8.05
C TYR A 353 -8.45 4.40 -7.56
N SER A 354 -8.50 5.71 -7.28
CA SER A 354 -7.39 6.45 -6.68
C SER A 354 -7.20 6.01 -5.23
N PHE A 355 -6.33 5.02 -5.00
CA PHE A 355 -6.22 4.27 -3.77
C PHE A 355 -4.82 4.35 -3.14
N SER A 356 -4.67 4.08 -1.84
CA SER A 356 -3.37 3.99 -1.17
C SER A 356 -2.55 5.29 -1.34
N CYS A 357 -1.34 5.24 -1.92
CA CYS A 357 -0.52 6.44 -2.16
C CYS A 357 -1.22 7.50 -3.01
N ALA A 358 -2.11 7.15 -3.96
CA ALA A 358 -2.88 8.13 -4.72
C ALA A 358 -3.90 8.86 -3.83
N ASN A 359 -4.50 8.15 -2.89
CA ASN A 359 -5.36 8.75 -1.87
C ASN A 359 -4.56 9.63 -0.90
N LEU A 360 -3.40 9.16 -0.41
CA LEU A 360 -2.52 9.97 0.46
C LEU A 360 -2.06 11.25 -0.24
N PHE A 361 -1.62 11.14 -1.51
CA PHE A 361 -1.22 12.30 -2.31
C PHE A 361 -2.36 13.33 -2.42
N SER A 362 -3.57 12.85 -2.71
CA SER A 362 -4.76 13.69 -2.79
C SER A 362 -5.12 14.33 -1.45
N SER A 363 -4.96 13.57 -0.34
CA SER A 363 -5.22 14.05 1.02
C SER A 363 -4.23 15.16 1.42
N ILE A 364 -2.94 14.96 1.18
CA ILE A 364 -1.89 15.95 1.45
C ILE A 364 -2.12 17.21 0.62
N CYS A 365 -2.41 17.05 -0.68
CA CYS A 365 -2.64 18.18 -1.57
C CYS A 365 -3.89 19.00 -1.18
N LYS A 366 -4.95 18.33 -0.74
CA LYS A 366 -6.18 19.00 -0.30
C LYS A 366 -5.97 19.76 1.00
N GLU A 367 -5.43 19.12 2.03
CA GLU A 367 -5.21 19.73 3.34
C GLU A 367 -4.18 20.86 3.25
N GLY A 368 -3.09 20.65 2.51
CA GLY A 368 -2.06 21.67 2.25
C GLY A 368 -2.46 22.74 1.24
N LYS A 369 -3.64 22.63 0.60
CA LYS A 369 -4.10 23.54 -0.49
C LYS A 369 -3.09 23.63 -1.64
N LEU A 370 -2.41 22.51 -1.92
CA LEU A 370 -1.39 22.43 -2.97
C LEU A 370 -2.01 22.21 -4.36
N ALA A 371 -3.19 21.58 -4.41
CA ALA A 371 -3.92 21.33 -5.65
C ALA A 371 -5.42 21.32 -5.40
N THR A 372 -6.20 21.60 -6.46
CA THR A 372 -7.65 21.46 -6.46
C THR A 372 -8.02 20.03 -6.87
N ILE A 373 -8.81 19.34 -6.07
CA ILE A 373 -9.26 17.98 -6.36
C ILE A 373 -10.50 18.02 -7.25
N ILE A 374 -10.45 17.33 -8.39
CA ILE A 374 -11.56 17.22 -9.33
C ILE A 374 -11.87 15.75 -9.64
N GLY A 375 -13.09 15.45 -10.02
CA GLY A 375 -13.49 14.08 -10.37
C GLY A 375 -14.44 13.48 -9.37
N GLU A 376 -14.09 12.32 -8.83
CA GLU A 376 -14.86 11.55 -7.86
C GLU A 376 -14.09 11.41 -6.54
N LYS A 377 -14.76 10.93 -5.49
CA LYS A 377 -14.13 10.60 -4.22
C LYS A 377 -13.09 9.49 -4.44
N SER A 378 -11.90 9.65 -3.87
CA SER A 378 -10.86 8.61 -3.90
C SER A 378 -11.24 7.37 -3.07
N GLY A 379 -10.58 6.24 -3.33
CA GLY A 379 -10.94 4.95 -2.76
C GLY A 379 -10.45 4.71 -1.32
N GLY A 380 -9.63 5.61 -0.77
CA GLY A 380 -9.06 5.43 0.57
C GLY A 380 -7.77 4.59 0.60
N GLY A 381 -7.63 3.71 1.61
CA GLY A 381 -6.43 2.87 1.79
C GLY A 381 -5.35 3.58 2.61
N ALA A 382 -5.61 3.78 3.90
CA ALA A 382 -4.74 4.56 4.77
C ALA A 382 -3.51 3.82 5.30
N CYS A 383 -3.44 2.49 5.25
CA CYS A 383 -2.37 1.74 5.90
C CYS A 383 -1.22 1.43 4.95
N VAL A 384 0.01 1.49 5.46
CA VAL A 384 1.13 0.80 4.83
C VAL A 384 0.89 -0.70 4.94
N VAL A 385 1.12 -1.45 3.87
CA VAL A 385 0.91 -2.90 3.90
C VAL A 385 1.93 -3.59 4.78
N HIS A 386 1.46 -4.56 5.55
CA HIS A 386 2.26 -5.50 6.33
C HIS A 386 2.20 -6.86 5.65
N SER A 387 3.36 -7.39 5.27
CA SER A 387 3.47 -8.71 4.65
C SER A 387 3.79 -9.74 5.70
N SER A 388 3.07 -10.85 5.72
CA SER A 388 3.27 -11.94 6.66
C SER A 388 2.97 -13.29 6.01
N VAL A 389 3.17 -14.36 6.77
CA VAL A 389 2.94 -15.75 6.34
C VAL A 389 2.18 -16.47 7.44
N THR A 390 1.13 -17.22 7.09
CA THR A 390 0.48 -18.09 8.06
C THR A 390 1.43 -19.18 8.54
N ALA A 391 1.16 -19.83 9.68
CA ALA A 391 2.04 -20.86 10.20
C ALA A 391 2.26 -22.04 9.24
N ASP A 392 1.31 -22.30 8.35
CA ASP A 392 1.42 -23.31 7.28
C ASP A 392 1.99 -22.78 5.97
N GLY A 393 2.50 -21.52 5.97
CA GLY A 393 3.26 -20.97 4.87
C GLY A 393 2.44 -20.32 3.76
N MET A 394 1.17 -19.98 3.99
CA MET A 394 0.41 -19.17 3.04
C MET A 394 0.78 -17.70 3.23
N PRO A 395 1.40 -17.07 2.27
CA PRO A 395 1.77 -15.67 2.39
C PRO A 395 0.60 -14.75 2.06
N PHE A 396 0.52 -13.67 2.80
CA PHE A 396 -0.51 -12.67 2.67
C PHE A 396 0.04 -11.28 2.99
N GLN A 397 -0.71 -10.28 2.59
CA GLN A 397 -0.54 -8.92 3.10
C GLN A 397 -1.81 -8.48 3.81
N MET A 398 -1.65 -7.57 4.76
CA MET A 398 -2.77 -6.87 5.40
C MET A 398 -2.47 -5.39 5.57
N SER A 399 -3.50 -4.58 5.77
CA SER A 399 -3.35 -3.23 6.25
C SER A 399 -2.59 -3.25 7.59
N GLY A 400 -1.35 -2.75 7.61
CA GLY A 400 -0.48 -2.80 8.77
C GLY A 400 -0.67 -1.62 9.73
N LEU A 401 0.02 -1.66 10.88
CA LEU A 401 -0.10 -0.66 11.96
C LEU A 401 0.35 0.75 11.56
N SER A 402 1.17 0.91 10.54
CA SER A 402 1.56 2.24 10.04
C SER A 402 0.42 2.87 9.24
N ARG A 403 -0.53 3.48 9.96
CA ARG A 403 -1.71 4.13 9.37
C ARG A 403 -1.36 5.56 8.97
N LEU A 404 -1.36 5.80 7.67
CA LEU A 404 -1.10 7.10 7.06
C LEU A 404 -2.25 8.07 7.37
N SER A 405 -1.91 9.30 7.67
CA SER A 405 -2.85 10.38 7.98
C SER A 405 -2.36 11.72 7.44
N VAL A 406 -3.21 12.71 7.45
CA VAL A 406 -2.81 14.11 7.25
C VAL A 406 -2.98 14.89 8.55
N LYS A 407 -2.14 15.90 8.76
CA LYS A 407 -2.19 16.73 9.95
C LYS A 407 -3.14 17.89 9.71
N GLY A 408 -4.23 17.96 10.47
CA GLY A 408 -5.15 19.08 10.44
C GLY A 408 -4.54 20.37 10.99
N ASN A 409 -5.20 21.49 10.76
CA ASN A 409 -4.72 22.80 11.23
C ASN A 409 -4.59 22.91 12.76
N ASP A 410 -5.29 22.07 13.50
CA ASP A 410 -5.22 21.97 14.98
C ASP A 410 -4.16 20.98 15.46
N GLY A 411 -3.40 20.38 14.54
CA GLY A 411 -2.39 19.35 14.83
C GLY A 411 -2.97 17.94 15.01
N SER A 412 -4.28 17.72 14.83
CA SER A 412 -4.89 16.40 14.86
C SER A 412 -4.46 15.56 13.66
N PHE A 413 -4.40 14.23 13.86
CA PHE A 413 -4.15 13.27 12.78
C PHE A 413 -5.49 12.85 12.20
N LEU A 414 -5.77 13.27 10.97
CA LEU A 414 -7.01 13.00 10.27
C LEU A 414 -6.90 11.66 9.54
N ASP A 415 -7.87 10.79 9.76
CA ASP A 415 -7.99 9.53 9.02
C ASP A 415 -8.31 9.80 7.54
N ILE A 416 -7.59 9.11 6.66
CA ILE A 416 -7.76 9.24 5.21
C ILE A 416 -8.36 7.98 4.57
N ASP A 417 -8.70 6.95 5.38
CA ASP A 417 -9.16 5.66 4.86
C ASP A 417 -10.48 5.73 4.08
N ASP A 418 -11.34 6.66 4.46
CA ASP A 418 -12.61 6.88 3.76
C ASP A 418 -12.46 7.56 2.39
N GLY A 419 -11.25 7.99 2.04
CA GLY A 419 -11.00 8.71 0.80
C GLY A 419 -11.29 10.21 0.87
N VAL A 420 -10.82 10.94 -0.15
CA VAL A 420 -10.93 12.40 -0.28
C VAL A 420 -12.03 12.76 -1.25
N SER A 421 -12.99 13.56 -0.79
CA SER A 421 -14.03 14.13 -1.67
C SER A 421 -13.43 15.21 -2.57
N PRO A 422 -13.82 15.27 -3.86
CA PRO A 422 -13.36 16.32 -4.76
C PRO A 422 -13.90 17.71 -4.34
N ASP A 423 -13.16 18.75 -4.69
CA ASP A 423 -13.61 20.14 -4.55
C ASP A 423 -14.66 20.47 -5.61
N TYR A 424 -14.49 19.86 -6.78
CA TYR A 424 -15.46 19.96 -7.87
C TYR A 424 -15.71 18.57 -8.49
N ALA A 425 -16.95 18.14 -8.49
CA ALA A 425 -17.33 16.95 -9.23
C ALA A 425 -17.08 17.14 -10.73
N PHE A 426 -16.45 16.15 -11.35
CA PHE A 426 -16.26 16.09 -12.79
C PHE A 426 -16.74 14.71 -13.29
N SER A 427 -17.46 14.67 -14.38
CA SER A 427 -18.10 13.44 -14.85
C SER A 427 -17.09 12.41 -15.33
N ARG A 428 -17.13 11.17 -14.78
CA ARG A 428 -16.30 10.03 -15.20
C ARG A 428 -16.25 9.84 -16.72
N LYS A 429 -17.39 10.03 -17.40
CA LYS A 429 -17.49 9.90 -18.88
C LYS A 429 -16.58 10.88 -19.64
N SER A 430 -16.17 11.97 -19.00
CA SER A 430 -15.33 13.03 -19.56
C SER A 430 -13.87 13.00 -19.10
N PHE A 431 -13.46 12.08 -18.23
CA PHE A 431 -12.10 12.03 -17.64
C PHE A 431 -11.00 12.04 -18.71
N TYR A 432 -11.20 11.31 -19.81
CA TYR A 432 -10.23 11.18 -20.90
C TYR A 432 -10.65 11.95 -22.18
N ASP A 433 -11.56 12.88 -22.04
CA ASP A 433 -11.82 13.90 -23.06
C ASP A 433 -11.00 15.15 -22.71
N GLU A 434 -9.77 15.21 -23.22
CA GLU A 434 -8.78 16.23 -22.84
C GLU A 434 -9.27 17.66 -23.10
N ARG A 435 -10.03 17.87 -24.16
CA ARG A 435 -10.64 19.17 -24.44
C ARG A 435 -11.64 19.59 -23.37
N THR A 436 -12.51 18.64 -22.99
CA THR A 436 -13.53 18.89 -21.96
C THR A 436 -12.87 19.09 -20.58
N LEU A 437 -11.83 18.31 -20.28
CA LEU A 437 -11.08 18.39 -19.03
C LEU A 437 -10.33 19.75 -18.93
N ALA A 438 -9.62 20.15 -19.99
CA ALA A 438 -8.91 21.43 -20.02
C ALA A 438 -9.85 22.63 -19.87
N ALA A 439 -10.95 22.64 -20.63
CA ALA A 439 -11.97 23.70 -20.53
C ALA A 439 -12.60 23.77 -19.13
N PHE A 440 -12.81 22.61 -18.47
CA PHE A 440 -13.30 22.58 -17.09
C PHE A 440 -12.29 23.18 -16.12
N VAL A 441 -11.04 22.80 -16.20
CA VAL A 441 -9.94 23.27 -15.34
C VAL A 441 -9.70 24.78 -15.53
N GLU A 442 -9.70 25.25 -16.76
CA GLU A 442 -9.52 26.67 -17.09
C GLU A 442 -10.67 27.56 -16.57
N SER A 443 -11.84 26.98 -16.35
CA SER A 443 -13.00 27.67 -15.77
C SER A 443 -12.94 27.81 -14.24
N LYS A 444 -11.98 27.19 -13.56
CA LYS A 444 -11.80 27.21 -12.10
C LYS A 444 -10.64 28.10 -11.70
#